data_42ac9b1cce15b1c58e281287e1e28daf
#
_entry.id   42ac9b1cce15b1c58e281287e1e28daf
#
_cell.length_a   1.000
_cell.length_b   1.000
_cell.length_c   1.000
_cell.angle_alpha   90.00
_cell.angle_beta   90.00
_cell.angle_gamma   90.00
#
_symmetry.space_group_name_H-M   'P 1'
#
loop_
_entity.id
_entity.type
_entity.pdbx_description
1 polymer ?
#
loop_
_entity_poly.entity_id
_entity_poly.type
_entity_poly.pdbx_seq_one_letter_code
_entity_poly.pdbx_strand_id
1 'polypeptide(L)'
;IGSGGGVGKVTAEWLMTGHINEDIFSYDIKRFQKFHSELGFIKKRITESLGDLYGMHWPFKQHKTSRDIKTLPHHDNLKSFGACFGVSGGYERPMWFALDGEKAEYEYSYNYQSWYPSAEYETNNTVKNVGLFDLTPFSKFEIKSDKAHQELQKICTANIKNEPGKCVYTHMLNSDGGIETDLTVVCVDKNHFRIISSA
;
A
#
# COMPACT_ATOMS: atom_id res chain seq x y z
N ILE A 1 -19.99 20.98 2.19
CA ILE A 1 -21.16 21.44 1.40
C ILE A 1 -21.04 21.02 -0.06
N GLY A 2 -19.87 21.23 -0.71
CA GLY A 2 -19.67 20.90 -2.13
C GLY A 2 -19.94 19.43 -2.48
N SER A 3 -19.66 18.49 -1.60
CA SER A 3 -19.86 17.05 -1.81
C SER A 3 -21.23 16.55 -1.33
N GLY A 4 -22.11 17.42 -0.81
CA GLY A 4 -23.34 17.02 -0.12
C GLY A 4 -24.27 16.15 -0.96
N GLY A 5 -24.45 16.48 -2.25
CA GLY A 5 -25.28 15.69 -3.16
C GLY A 5 -24.72 14.29 -3.42
N GLY A 6 -23.42 14.17 -3.72
CA GLY A 6 -22.78 12.89 -3.97
C GLY A 6 -22.72 12.01 -2.71
N VAL A 7 -22.34 12.57 -1.58
CA VAL A 7 -22.33 11.85 -0.29
C VAL A 7 -23.75 11.39 0.07
N GLY A 8 -24.77 12.25 -0.14
CA GLY A 8 -26.16 11.88 0.11
C GLY A 8 -26.63 10.71 -0.74
N LYS A 9 -26.32 10.73 -2.06
CA LYS A 9 -26.62 9.63 -2.98
C LYS A 9 -25.99 8.33 -2.49
N VAL A 10 -24.66 8.32 -2.34
CA VAL A 10 -23.91 7.12 -1.92
C VAL A 10 -24.39 6.58 -0.58
N THR A 11 -24.67 7.47 0.40
CA THR A 11 -25.17 7.04 1.70
C THR A 11 -26.56 6.41 1.59
N ALA A 12 -27.45 6.98 0.77
CA ALA A 12 -28.79 6.43 0.54
C ALA A 12 -28.71 5.05 -0.14
N GLU A 13 -27.90 4.91 -1.17
CA GLU A 13 -27.66 3.62 -1.85
C GLU A 13 -27.10 2.58 -0.89
N TRP A 14 -26.11 2.92 -0.10
CA TRP A 14 -25.53 2.03 0.92
C TRP A 14 -26.56 1.56 1.94
N LEU A 15 -27.39 2.46 2.44
CA LEU A 15 -28.48 2.10 3.36
C LEU A 15 -29.52 1.18 2.72
N MET A 16 -29.82 1.38 1.44
CA MET A 16 -30.82 0.59 0.70
C MET A 16 -30.31 -0.80 0.31
N THR A 17 -29.05 -0.92 -0.10
CA THR A 17 -28.51 -2.14 -0.71
C THR A 17 -27.53 -2.90 0.20
N GLY A 18 -27.04 -2.26 1.26
CA GLY A 18 -26.01 -2.82 2.16
C GLY A 18 -24.58 -2.75 1.59
N HIS A 19 -24.39 -2.26 0.36
CA HIS A 19 -23.10 -2.08 -0.28
C HIS A 19 -23.06 -0.78 -1.10
N ILE A 20 -21.88 -0.40 -1.54
CA ILE A 20 -21.63 0.78 -2.36
C ILE A 20 -21.14 0.29 -3.70
N ASN A 21 -21.72 0.79 -4.80
CA ASN A 21 -21.39 0.37 -6.16
C ASN A 21 -20.18 1.17 -6.72
N GLU A 22 -19.99 2.40 -6.26
CA GLU A 22 -18.88 3.24 -6.69
C GLU A 22 -17.60 2.93 -5.91
N ASP A 23 -16.44 3.04 -6.56
CA ASP A 23 -15.14 2.99 -5.89
C ASP A 23 -14.91 4.28 -5.10
N ILE A 24 -15.31 4.26 -3.84
CA ILE A 24 -15.11 5.35 -2.89
C ILE A 24 -14.21 4.97 -1.73
N PHE A 25 -13.33 4.00 -1.90
CA PHE A 25 -12.43 3.54 -0.84
C PHE A 25 -11.66 4.69 -0.17
N SER A 26 -11.28 5.71 -0.94
CA SER A 26 -10.63 6.91 -0.40
C SER A 26 -11.47 7.70 0.62
N TYR A 27 -12.77 7.44 0.71
CA TYR A 27 -13.70 8.05 1.66
C TYR A 27 -14.27 7.05 2.67
N ASP A 28 -14.00 5.74 2.50
CA ASP A 28 -14.45 4.72 3.43
C ASP A 28 -13.71 4.84 4.77
N ILE A 29 -14.44 4.69 5.87
CA ILE A 29 -13.86 4.66 7.22
C ILE A 29 -12.87 3.50 7.40
N LYS A 30 -13.03 2.42 6.64
CA LYS A 30 -12.14 1.26 6.65
C LYS A 30 -10.71 1.57 6.22
N ARG A 31 -10.48 2.70 5.50
CA ARG A 31 -9.13 3.17 5.15
C ARG A 31 -8.30 3.55 6.39
N PHE A 32 -8.94 3.85 7.50
CA PHE A 32 -8.26 4.23 8.73
C PHE A 32 -7.79 3.01 9.52
N GLN A 33 -6.54 3.04 9.94
CA GLN A 33 -5.97 2.09 10.88
C GLN A 33 -6.19 2.57 12.32
N LYS A 34 -6.05 1.67 13.30
CA LYS A 34 -6.33 1.96 14.71
C LYS A 34 -5.60 3.20 15.23
N PHE A 35 -4.34 3.39 14.86
CA PHE A 35 -3.54 4.54 15.33
C PHE A 35 -4.07 5.90 14.82
N HIS A 36 -4.81 5.93 13.70
CA HIS A 36 -5.42 7.15 13.19
C HIS A 36 -6.50 7.73 14.13
N SER A 37 -7.06 6.93 15.04
CA SER A 37 -8.04 7.37 16.04
C SER A 37 -7.40 7.90 17.34
N GLU A 38 -6.09 7.81 17.48
CA GLU A 38 -5.40 8.31 18.68
C GLU A 38 -5.35 9.83 18.70
N LEU A 39 -5.75 10.44 19.83
CA LEU A 39 -5.78 11.89 19.97
C LEU A 39 -4.43 12.56 19.72
N GLY A 40 -3.33 11.91 20.12
CA GLY A 40 -1.98 12.41 19.88
C GLY A 40 -1.64 12.51 18.39
N PHE A 41 -2.06 11.51 17.61
CA PHE A 41 -1.95 11.51 16.16
C PHE A 41 -2.80 12.61 15.55
N ILE A 42 -4.10 12.63 15.88
CA ILE A 42 -5.08 13.55 15.31
C ILE A 42 -4.65 15.00 15.54
N LYS A 43 -4.31 15.39 16.78
CA LYS A 43 -3.93 16.76 17.12
C LYS A 43 -2.75 17.30 16.29
N LYS A 44 -1.75 16.46 16.02
CA LYS A 44 -0.59 16.86 15.21
C LYS A 44 -0.93 16.88 13.71
N ARG A 45 -1.59 15.84 13.23
CA ARG A 45 -1.89 15.66 11.81
C ARG A 45 -2.95 16.62 11.28
N ILE A 46 -3.99 16.94 12.08
CA ILE A 46 -5.07 17.82 11.62
C ILE A 46 -4.56 19.23 11.31
N THR A 47 -3.64 19.76 12.11
CA THR A 47 -3.04 21.08 11.88
C THR A 47 -2.30 21.13 10.56
N GLU A 48 -1.48 20.12 10.27
CA GLU A 48 -0.77 19.99 9.00
C GLU A 48 -1.76 19.83 7.83
N SER A 49 -2.72 18.91 7.95
CA SER A 49 -3.69 18.64 6.88
C SER A 49 -4.56 19.85 6.55
N LEU A 50 -4.96 20.65 7.55
CA LEU A 50 -5.70 21.90 7.31
C LEU A 50 -4.82 22.96 6.64
N GLY A 51 -3.55 23.05 7.03
CA GLY A 51 -2.59 23.95 6.37
C GLY A 51 -2.35 23.55 4.91
N ASP A 52 -2.29 22.26 4.64
CA ASP A 52 -2.09 21.71 3.30
C ASP A 52 -3.24 22.01 2.33
N LEU A 53 -4.47 22.22 2.81
CA LEU A 53 -5.60 22.62 1.96
C LEU A 53 -5.35 23.94 1.22
N TYR A 54 -4.58 24.84 1.82
CA TYR A 54 -4.27 26.17 1.28
C TYR A 54 -2.80 26.30 0.85
N GLY A 55 -2.02 25.25 1.05
CA GLY A 55 -0.62 25.19 0.68
C GLY A 55 -0.37 24.76 -0.76
N MET A 56 0.88 24.74 -1.15
CA MET A 56 1.29 24.21 -2.45
C MET A 56 1.11 22.68 -2.48
N HIS A 57 0.39 22.18 -3.49
CA HIS A 57 0.12 20.76 -3.70
C HIS A 57 1.26 20.14 -4.51
N TRP A 58 2.39 19.90 -3.85
CA TRP A 58 3.54 19.28 -4.47
C TRP A 58 3.28 17.82 -4.87
N PRO A 59 3.77 17.35 -6.02
CA PRO A 59 3.77 15.94 -6.36
C PRO A 59 4.52 15.12 -5.29
N PHE A 60 4.01 13.94 -4.97
CA PHE A 60 4.61 12.99 -4.01
C PHE A 60 4.76 13.53 -2.57
N LYS A 61 4.08 14.62 -2.24
CA LYS A 61 4.17 15.24 -0.92
C LYS A 61 3.89 14.24 0.20
N GLN A 62 4.78 14.20 1.17
CA GLN A 62 4.65 13.41 2.39
C GLN A 62 4.33 14.31 3.58
N HIS A 63 3.49 13.83 4.48
CA HIS A 63 3.26 14.50 5.75
C HIS A 63 4.54 14.51 6.60
N LYS A 64 4.75 15.58 7.36
CA LYS A 64 5.90 15.76 8.27
C LYS A 64 5.56 15.36 9.70
N THR A 65 4.30 15.53 10.11
CA THR A 65 3.85 15.23 11.47
C THR A 65 3.42 13.76 11.62
N SER A 66 3.43 13.27 12.85
CA SER A 66 2.96 11.91 13.19
C SER A 66 3.58 10.85 12.28
N ARG A 67 4.91 10.91 12.15
CA ARG A 67 5.75 9.94 11.45
C ARG A 67 6.21 8.83 12.40
N ASP A 68 6.81 7.79 11.86
CA ASP A 68 7.43 6.67 12.58
C ASP A 68 6.46 5.89 13.51
N ILE A 69 5.16 5.86 13.17
CA ILE A 69 4.15 5.16 13.98
C ILE A 69 4.06 3.67 13.61
N LYS A 70 4.10 3.36 12.33
CA LYS A 70 4.08 1.99 11.83
C LYS A 70 5.31 1.74 10.98
N THR A 71 6.36 1.27 11.63
CA THR A 71 7.66 1.02 11.02
C THR A 71 7.82 -0.43 10.60
N LEU A 72 8.75 -0.69 9.70
CA LEU A 72 9.17 -2.03 9.28
C LEU A 72 10.20 -2.59 10.27
N PRO A 73 10.40 -3.92 10.36
CA PRO A 73 11.39 -4.53 11.24
C PRO A 73 12.81 -4.03 11.00
N HIS A 74 13.15 -3.66 9.77
CA HIS A 74 14.47 -3.16 9.37
C HIS A 74 14.55 -1.63 9.28
N HIS A 75 13.56 -0.91 9.82
CA HIS A 75 13.46 0.55 9.68
C HIS A 75 14.75 1.29 10.06
N ASP A 76 15.30 1.01 11.25
CA ASP A 76 16.49 1.69 11.74
C ASP A 76 17.75 1.34 10.90
N ASN A 77 17.86 0.09 10.46
CA ASN A 77 18.94 -0.31 9.56
C ASN A 77 18.84 0.42 8.23
N LEU A 78 17.65 0.46 7.62
CA LEU A 78 17.43 1.18 6.36
C LEU A 78 17.70 2.67 6.51
N LYS A 79 17.30 3.26 7.64
CA LYS A 79 17.60 4.65 7.97
C LYS A 79 19.11 4.91 8.06
N SER A 80 19.88 3.99 8.65
CA SER A 80 21.35 4.10 8.72
C SER A 80 22.03 3.99 7.35
N PHE A 81 21.36 3.36 6.37
CA PHE A 81 21.80 3.31 4.97
C PHE A 81 21.35 4.51 4.13
N GLY A 82 20.80 5.54 4.75
CA GLY A 82 20.37 6.76 4.04
C GLY A 82 18.98 6.67 3.40
N ALA A 83 18.11 5.77 3.88
CA ALA A 83 16.74 5.70 3.38
C ALA A 83 15.95 6.96 3.67
N CYS A 84 15.32 7.53 2.66
CA CYS A 84 14.27 8.52 2.78
C CYS A 84 12.92 7.83 2.82
N PHE A 85 12.16 8.04 3.91
CA PHE A 85 10.91 7.34 4.13
C PHE A 85 9.69 8.13 3.66
N GLY A 86 8.69 7.40 3.18
CA GLY A 86 7.34 7.88 2.91
C GLY A 86 6.31 6.91 3.48
N VAL A 87 5.09 7.39 3.71
CA VAL A 87 3.99 6.56 4.21
C VAL A 87 3.25 5.93 3.03
N SER A 88 3.18 4.61 3.02
CA SER A 88 2.41 3.83 2.05
C SER A 88 1.71 2.66 2.75
N GLY A 89 0.39 2.53 2.58
CA GLY A 89 -0.41 1.53 3.29
C GLY A 89 -0.34 1.67 4.82
N GLY A 90 -0.05 2.88 5.31
CA GLY A 90 0.15 3.19 6.73
C GLY A 90 1.54 2.84 7.28
N TYR A 91 2.40 2.20 6.50
CA TYR A 91 3.78 1.91 6.88
C TYR A 91 4.75 2.99 6.44
N GLU A 92 5.75 3.27 7.28
CA GLU A 92 6.96 3.99 6.88
C GLU A 92 7.79 3.08 5.98
N ARG A 93 7.82 3.39 4.68
CA ARG A 93 8.58 2.62 3.70
C ARG A 93 9.75 3.43 3.17
N PRO A 94 10.92 2.80 2.93
CA PRO A 94 11.97 3.46 2.17
C PRO A 94 11.46 3.71 0.74
N MET A 95 11.51 4.95 0.32
CA MET A 95 11.07 5.36 -1.01
C MET A 95 12.25 5.49 -1.97
N TRP A 96 13.41 5.88 -1.45
CA TRP A 96 14.69 6.00 -2.14
C TRP A 96 15.81 6.11 -1.10
N PHE A 97 17.06 5.94 -1.53
CA PHE A 97 18.23 6.05 -0.67
C PHE A 97 19.13 7.19 -1.15
N ALA A 98 19.50 8.08 -0.23
CA ALA A 98 20.41 9.19 -0.52
C ALA A 98 21.79 8.67 -0.95
N LEU A 99 22.34 9.29 -2.00
CA LEU A 99 23.70 9.05 -2.42
C LEU A 99 24.69 9.70 -1.43
N ASP A 100 25.96 9.28 -1.48
CA ASP A 100 26.99 9.80 -0.59
C ASP A 100 27.07 11.34 -0.65
N GLY A 101 26.96 11.95 0.53
CA GLY A 101 26.96 13.41 0.68
C GLY A 101 25.60 14.09 0.51
N GLU A 102 24.56 13.36 0.12
CA GLU A 102 23.19 13.87 0.01
C GLU A 102 22.40 13.66 1.30
N LYS A 103 21.31 14.44 1.44
CA LYS A 103 20.36 14.28 2.55
C LYS A 103 19.18 13.41 2.14
N ALA A 104 18.78 12.50 3.02
CA ALA A 104 17.58 11.69 2.85
C ALA A 104 16.30 12.50 3.17
N GLU A 105 16.08 13.59 2.44
CA GLU A 105 14.98 14.53 2.65
C GLU A 105 14.29 14.86 1.32
N TYR A 106 12.98 15.09 1.35
CA TYR A 106 12.22 15.51 0.18
C TYR A 106 12.41 17.00 -0.12
N GLU A 107 12.91 17.30 -1.31
CA GLU A 107 12.84 18.62 -1.92
C GLU A 107 11.85 18.53 -3.10
N TYR A 108 10.68 19.15 -2.92
CA TYR A 108 9.60 19.02 -3.91
C TYR A 108 9.76 19.94 -5.10
N SER A 109 9.41 19.43 -6.28
CA SER A 109 9.46 20.18 -7.54
C SER A 109 8.31 19.74 -8.45
N TYR A 110 7.89 20.60 -9.38
CA TYR A 110 7.04 20.22 -10.52
C TYR A 110 7.87 19.75 -11.73
N ASN A 111 9.18 19.90 -11.67
CA ASN A 111 10.13 19.37 -12.63
C ASN A 111 10.66 18.00 -12.14
N TYR A 112 11.90 17.67 -12.47
CA TYR A 112 12.59 16.51 -11.91
C TYR A 112 12.67 16.63 -10.39
N GLN A 113 12.34 15.54 -9.72
CA GLN A 113 12.41 15.47 -8.27
C GLN A 113 13.87 15.34 -7.79
N SER A 114 14.19 15.83 -6.60
CA SER A 114 15.55 15.76 -6.03
C SER A 114 16.10 14.34 -5.92
N TRP A 115 15.22 13.35 -5.72
CA TRP A 115 15.61 11.94 -5.61
C TRP A 115 15.79 11.20 -6.95
N TYR A 116 15.58 11.87 -8.08
CA TYR A 116 15.70 11.23 -9.40
C TYR A 116 17.06 10.57 -9.62
N PRO A 117 18.21 11.22 -9.31
CA PRO A 117 19.52 10.59 -9.45
C PRO A 117 19.68 9.34 -8.57
N SER A 118 19.16 9.37 -7.34
CA SER A 118 19.16 8.22 -6.43
C SER A 118 18.35 7.05 -6.99
N ALA A 119 17.12 7.32 -7.45
CA ALA A 119 16.26 6.30 -8.05
C ALA A 119 16.86 5.71 -9.35
N GLU A 120 17.51 6.54 -10.18
CA GLU A 120 18.21 6.08 -11.36
C GLU A 120 19.41 5.17 -11.00
N TYR A 121 20.19 5.56 -10.00
CA TYR A 121 21.30 4.75 -9.50
C TYR A 121 20.82 3.40 -8.97
N GLU A 122 19.79 3.37 -8.12
CA GLU A 122 19.21 2.15 -7.57
C GLU A 122 18.68 1.22 -8.66
N THR A 123 17.96 1.78 -9.64
CA THR A 123 17.42 1.04 -10.79
C THR A 123 18.54 0.40 -11.60
N ASN A 124 19.55 1.19 -11.96
CA ASN A 124 20.70 0.71 -12.73
C ASN A 124 21.48 -0.36 -11.97
N ASN A 125 21.67 -0.18 -10.65
CA ASN A 125 22.36 -1.16 -9.82
C ASN A 125 21.56 -2.46 -9.69
N THR A 126 20.25 -2.38 -9.53
CA THR A 126 19.36 -3.56 -9.45
C THR A 126 19.39 -4.36 -10.74
N VAL A 127 19.39 -3.70 -11.91
CA VAL A 127 19.45 -4.37 -13.23
C VAL A 127 20.81 -5.02 -13.48
N LYS A 128 21.90 -4.35 -13.12
CA LYS A 128 23.27 -4.80 -13.41
C LYS A 128 23.84 -5.77 -12.38
N ASN A 129 23.38 -5.68 -11.14
CA ASN A 129 23.90 -6.42 -9.99
C ASN A 129 22.77 -7.15 -9.25
N VAL A 130 22.45 -6.71 -8.02
CA VAL A 130 21.43 -7.32 -7.17
C VAL A 130 20.67 -6.23 -6.43
N GLY A 131 19.35 -6.42 -6.28
CA GLY A 131 18.48 -5.57 -5.47
C GLY A 131 17.87 -6.35 -4.29
N LEU A 132 17.75 -5.70 -3.14
CA LEU A 132 17.02 -6.20 -1.98
C LEU A 132 15.79 -5.33 -1.73
N PHE A 133 14.60 -5.95 -1.72
CA PHE A 133 13.33 -5.26 -1.57
C PHE A 133 12.62 -5.73 -0.31
N ASP A 134 12.31 -4.80 0.62
CA ASP A 134 11.51 -5.12 1.79
C ASP A 134 10.01 -5.10 1.45
N LEU A 135 9.43 -6.29 1.32
CA LEU A 135 8.00 -6.51 1.03
C LEU A 135 7.17 -6.79 2.29
N THR A 136 7.71 -6.48 3.48
CA THR A 136 7.00 -6.67 4.75
C THR A 136 5.63 -5.99 4.80
N PRO A 137 5.39 -4.81 4.17
CA PRO A 137 4.06 -4.17 4.18
C PRO A 137 2.97 -4.93 3.44
N PHE A 138 3.34 -5.81 2.51
CA PHE A 138 2.33 -6.63 1.82
C PHE A 138 1.55 -7.48 2.81
N SER A 139 0.24 -7.60 2.59
CA SER A 139 -0.63 -8.47 3.38
C SER A 139 -0.35 -9.94 3.09
N LYS A 140 -0.34 -10.78 4.11
CA LYS A 140 -0.16 -12.23 4.00
C LYS A 140 -1.33 -12.93 4.66
N PHE A 141 -2.00 -13.78 3.89
CA PHE A 141 -3.11 -14.59 4.34
C PHE A 141 -2.75 -16.06 4.21
N GLU A 142 -3.23 -16.88 5.14
CA GLU A 142 -3.09 -18.32 5.11
C GLU A 142 -4.47 -18.97 4.95
N ILE A 143 -4.61 -19.84 3.96
CA ILE A 143 -5.82 -20.64 3.74
C ILE A 143 -5.46 -22.11 3.96
N LYS A 144 -6.10 -22.73 4.93
CA LYS A 144 -5.90 -24.14 5.29
C LYS A 144 -7.24 -24.87 5.25
N SER A 145 -7.42 -25.72 4.25
CA SER A 145 -8.62 -26.53 4.08
C SER A 145 -8.38 -27.57 3.00
N ASP A 146 -9.04 -28.72 3.10
CA ASP A 146 -9.12 -29.72 2.04
C ASP A 146 -9.76 -29.20 0.74
N LYS A 147 -10.55 -28.12 0.83
CA LYS A 147 -11.17 -27.43 -0.30
C LYS A 147 -10.41 -26.18 -0.78
N ALA A 148 -9.29 -25.82 -0.13
CA ALA A 148 -8.59 -24.57 -0.39
C ALA A 148 -8.24 -24.38 -1.88
N HIS A 149 -7.69 -25.40 -2.52
CA HIS A 149 -7.37 -25.36 -3.95
C HIS A 149 -8.62 -25.12 -4.81
N GLN A 150 -9.70 -25.85 -4.54
CA GLN A 150 -10.94 -25.73 -5.30
C GLN A 150 -11.56 -24.34 -5.17
N GLU A 151 -11.56 -23.76 -3.98
CA GLU A 151 -12.11 -22.41 -3.77
C GLU A 151 -11.24 -21.34 -4.43
N LEU A 152 -9.92 -21.45 -4.35
CA LEU A 152 -9.01 -20.53 -5.05
C LEU A 152 -9.17 -20.59 -6.57
N GLN A 153 -9.41 -21.80 -7.13
CA GLN A 153 -9.68 -21.96 -8.57
C GLN A 153 -10.96 -21.24 -9.04
N LYS A 154 -11.95 -21.04 -8.15
CA LYS A 154 -13.19 -20.34 -8.51
C LYS A 154 -13.03 -18.83 -8.59
N ILE A 155 -12.17 -18.27 -7.73
CA ILE A 155 -12.06 -16.81 -7.56
C ILE A 155 -10.84 -16.21 -8.27
N CYS A 156 -9.84 -17.03 -8.60
CA CYS A 156 -8.63 -16.60 -9.30
C CYS A 156 -8.77 -16.79 -10.81
N THR A 157 -8.24 -15.86 -11.58
CA THR A 157 -8.25 -15.94 -13.06
C THR A 157 -7.23 -16.92 -13.61
N ALA A 158 -6.11 -17.14 -12.91
CA ALA A 158 -5.08 -18.08 -13.32
C ALA A 158 -5.33 -19.49 -12.76
N ASN A 159 -4.78 -20.50 -13.42
CA ASN A 159 -4.78 -21.88 -12.94
C ASN A 159 -3.83 -22.00 -11.73
N ILE A 160 -4.39 -22.12 -10.54
CA ILE A 160 -3.65 -22.27 -9.31
C ILE A 160 -3.01 -23.67 -9.26
N LYS A 161 -1.72 -23.72 -9.06
CA LYS A 161 -0.97 -24.97 -8.97
C LYS A 161 -1.09 -25.58 -7.57
N ASN A 162 -1.45 -26.86 -7.50
CA ASN A 162 -1.55 -27.62 -6.24
C ASN A 162 -0.30 -28.47 -5.99
N GLU A 163 0.86 -27.87 -6.21
CA GLU A 163 2.18 -28.48 -6.01
C GLU A 163 2.96 -27.63 -5.02
N PRO A 164 3.43 -28.19 -3.89
CA PRO A 164 4.21 -27.45 -2.90
C PRO A 164 5.39 -26.69 -3.52
N GLY A 165 5.56 -25.44 -3.13
CA GLY A 165 6.59 -24.51 -3.64
C GLY A 165 6.22 -23.77 -4.91
N LYS A 166 5.11 -24.09 -5.58
CA LYS A 166 4.67 -23.33 -6.76
C LYS A 166 4.02 -22.02 -6.37
N CYS A 167 4.38 -20.97 -7.12
CA CYS A 167 3.82 -19.61 -7.00
C CYS A 167 3.08 -19.25 -8.29
N VAL A 168 1.91 -18.64 -8.15
CA VAL A 168 1.09 -18.16 -9.27
C VAL A 168 0.68 -16.72 -8.98
N TYR A 169 1.09 -15.78 -9.84
CA TYR A 169 0.54 -14.44 -9.86
C TYR A 169 -0.80 -14.44 -10.58
N THR A 170 -1.81 -13.83 -9.99
CA THR A 170 -3.19 -13.88 -10.49
C THR A 170 -4.00 -12.68 -10.02
N HIS A 171 -5.21 -12.55 -10.59
CA HIS A 171 -6.21 -11.59 -10.13
C HIS A 171 -7.39 -12.35 -9.51
N MET A 172 -8.05 -11.73 -8.53
CA MET A 172 -9.37 -12.11 -8.06
C MET A 172 -10.41 -11.16 -8.67
N LEU A 173 -11.49 -11.72 -9.16
CA LEU A 173 -12.56 -10.97 -9.80
C LEU A 173 -13.82 -10.97 -8.94
N ASN A 174 -14.63 -9.92 -9.08
CA ASN A 174 -16.00 -9.90 -8.61
C ASN A 174 -16.96 -10.61 -9.59
N SER A 175 -18.24 -10.67 -9.26
CA SER A 175 -19.29 -11.31 -10.08
C SER A 175 -19.45 -10.69 -11.46
N ASP A 176 -19.10 -9.44 -11.62
CA ASP A 176 -19.23 -8.66 -12.86
C ASP A 176 -17.97 -8.72 -13.74
N GLY A 177 -16.95 -9.46 -13.30
CA GLY A 177 -15.66 -9.61 -13.99
C GLY A 177 -14.69 -8.46 -13.74
N GLY A 178 -14.99 -7.54 -12.81
CA GLY A 178 -14.08 -6.49 -12.37
C GLY A 178 -12.96 -7.05 -11.49
N ILE A 179 -11.76 -6.47 -11.59
CA ILE A 179 -10.61 -6.87 -10.76
C ILE A 179 -10.78 -6.29 -9.36
N GLU A 180 -10.88 -7.15 -8.35
CA GLU A 180 -10.90 -6.76 -6.94
C GLU A 180 -9.49 -6.58 -6.39
N THR A 181 -8.57 -7.46 -6.76
CA THR A 181 -7.16 -7.38 -6.34
C THR A 181 -6.27 -8.22 -7.25
N ASP A 182 -5.01 -7.85 -7.31
CA ASP A 182 -3.92 -8.67 -7.79
C ASP A 182 -3.15 -9.27 -6.62
N LEU A 183 -2.66 -10.48 -6.77
CA LEU A 183 -1.99 -11.20 -5.70
C LEU A 183 -1.14 -12.37 -6.20
N THR A 184 -0.30 -12.86 -5.30
CA THR A 184 0.47 -14.09 -5.52
C THR A 184 -0.06 -15.18 -4.60
N VAL A 185 -0.43 -16.32 -5.19
CA VAL A 185 -0.80 -17.54 -4.47
C VAL A 185 0.39 -18.46 -4.44
N VAL A 186 0.80 -18.87 -3.25
CA VAL A 186 1.88 -19.83 -3.01
C VAL A 186 1.28 -21.13 -2.47
N CYS A 187 1.49 -22.23 -3.14
CA CYS A 187 1.15 -23.55 -2.59
C CYS A 187 2.22 -23.95 -1.57
N VAL A 188 1.88 -23.91 -0.29
CA VAL A 188 2.75 -24.34 0.80
C VAL A 188 2.68 -25.87 0.95
N ASP A 189 1.46 -26.42 0.89
CA ASP A 189 1.17 -27.85 0.90
C ASP A 189 -0.18 -28.07 0.19
N LYS A 190 -0.56 -29.30 -0.09
CA LYS A 190 -1.80 -29.68 -0.82
C LYS A 190 -3.07 -28.98 -0.30
N ASN A 191 -3.15 -28.78 1.01
CA ASN A 191 -4.30 -28.15 1.68
C ASN A 191 -3.96 -26.81 2.32
N HIS A 192 -2.81 -26.22 1.98
CA HIS A 192 -2.31 -25.01 2.60
C HIS A 192 -1.74 -24.07 1.55
N PHE A 193 -2.36 -22.93 1.41
CA PHE A 193 -1.96 -21.86 0.49
C PHE A 193 -1.69 -20.58 1.25
N ARG A 194 -0.65 -19.85 0.82
CA ARG A 194 -0.37 -18.49 1.25
C ARG A 194 -0.71 -17.53 0.14
N ILE A 195 -1.42 -16.47 0.48
CA ILE A 195 -1.76 -15.38 -0.41
C ILE A 195 -0.96 -14.16 0.01
N ILE A 196 -0.30 -13.52 -0.94
CA ILE A 196 0.44 -12.28 -0.76
C ILE A 196 -0.22 -11.23 -1.67
N SER A 197 -0.73 -10.15 -1.06
CA SER A 197 -1.44 -9.07 -1.74
C SER A 197 -0.87 -7.72 -1.33
N SER A 198 -1.23 -6.66 -2.04
CA SER A 198 -0.92 -5.29 -1.63
C SER A 198 -1.47 -4.98 -0.23
N ALA A 199 -0.89 -3.99 0.45
CA ALA A 199 -1.29 -3.58 1.80
C ALA A 199 -2.61 -2.79 1.77
#